data_617e52eda6554c197f0dc8fbfba25e6e
#
_entry.id   617e52eda6554c197f0dc8fbfba25e6e
#
_cell.length_a   1.000
_cell.length_b   1.000
_cell.length_c   1.000
_cell.angle_alpha   90.00
_cell.angle_beta   90.00
_cell.angle_gamma   90.00
#
_symmetry.space_group_name_H-M   'P 1'
#
loop_
_entity.id
_entity.type
_entity.pdbx_description
1 polymer ?
#
loop_
_entity_poly.entity_id
_entity_poly.type
_entity_poly.pdbx_seq_one_letter_code
_entity_poly.pdbx_strand_id
1 'polypeptide(L)'
;MANNKRLLGLINLMEPDYQMKSLTAHRPVAAIPFGGRYRIIDFVLSNMSAAGIDTVGIYLQDKERSLMDHIRSGHPWDMDRMSGGIFYFSPYSTPDLNFDLKGDILNYYNNIDILDKSNCEYVALSGSNMVMNINLKHVLESHIESKSDVTVVFKNYDSTDHYYDNAYVLNTDDQLRINSFGIKIVKRGSQNRSDMTKVSMEIYIMKVSLLKELIEDAVSSGVSIYMREVLHDAARIYNYKGYEFTGYIAYISSIYNYYQSNMDLLNEEHLMDLFYGSTKINTKIRNEHPCYYGPDSKVTNSLIANGCVIEGEVVNSILFRRVVVEKGAKIENSIIMQNGCIKAGAQLKNCIADKNVTVSEGEIMSGTEKNPLVLVKDSVI
;
A
#
# COMPACT_ATOMS: atom_id res chain seq x y z
N MET A 1 1.88 -14.47 -34.38
CA MET A 1 2.83 -13.91 -33.38
C MET A 1 1.97 -13.16 -32.38
N ALA A 2 1.89 -13.61 -31.13
CA ALA A 2 1.14 -12.90 -30.10
C ALA A 2 1.82 -11.53 -29.92
N ASN A 3 1.08 -10.47 -30.18
CA ASN A 3 1.51 -9.10 -29.96
C ASN A 3 1.68 -8.97 -28.44
N ASN A 4 2.91 -9.10 -27.95
CA ASN A 4 3.23 -9.05 -26.52
C ASN A 4 3.11 -7.58 -26.11
N LYS A 5 1.89 -7.15 -25.77
CA LYS A 5 1.57 -5.77 -25.38
C LYS A 5 2.27 -5.51 -24.06
N ARG A 6 3.41 -4.81 -24.13
CA ARG A 6 4.23 -4.52 -22.95
C ARG A 6 3.56 -3.46 -22.09
N LEU A 7 3.57 -3.69 -20.81
CA LEU A 7 3.01 -2.82 -19.78
C LEU A 7 4.15 -2.21 -18.95
N LEU A 8 4.21 -0.89 -18.84
CA LEU A 8 5.09 -0.14 -17.95
C LEU A 8 4.42 -0.02 -16.58
N GLY A 9 5.16 -0.22 -15.50
CA GLY A 9 4.68 0.04 -14.14
C GLY A 9 5.12 1.43 -13.65
N LEU A 10 4.19 2.21 -13.12
CA LEU A 10 4.51 3.44 -12.40
C LEU A 10 3.85 3.42 -11.02
N ILE A 11 4.63 3.71 -9.99
CA ILE A 11 4.16 3.78 -8.59
C ILE A 11 4.34 5.19 -8.09
N ASN A 12 3.26 5.81 -7.64
CA ASN A 12 3.27 7.13 -7.04
C ASN A 12 3.14 7.01 -5.52
N LEU A 13 4.05 7.64 -4.77
CA LEU A 13 4.08 7.61 -3.31
C LEU A 13 3.55 8.91 -2.68
N MET A 14 2.73 9.67 -3.41
CA MET A 14 2.18 10.95 -2.95
C MET A 14 0.88 10.80 -2.13
N GLU A 15 0.70 9.66 -1.46
CA GLU A 15 -0.44 9.48 -0.57
C GLU A 15 -0.34 10.35 0.69
N PRO A 16 -1.47 10.92 1.16
CA PRO A 16 -1.51 11.64 2.41
C PRO A 16 -1.15 10.74 3.60
N ASP A 17 -0.15 11.12 4.40
CA ASP A 17 0.35 10.33 5.53
C ASP A 17 0.08 10.97 6.91
N TYR A 18 -0.60 12.11 6.97
CA TYR A 18 -0.81 12.88 8.20
C TYR A 18 -1.57 12.10 9.30
N GLN A 19 -2.42 11.12 8.92
CA GLN A 19 -3.12 10.25 9.88
C GLN A 19 -2.29 9.05 10.32
N MET A 20 -1.14 8.79 9.69
CA MET A 20 -0.20 7.73 10.07
C MET A 20 0.78 8.15 11.18
N LYS A 21 0.87 9.45 11.45
CA LYS A 21 1.65 10.04 12.58
C LYS A 21 3.08 9.48 12.69
N SER A 22 3.38 8.86 13.85
CA SER A 22 4.73 8.33 14.15
C SER A 22 5.14 7.17 13.23
N LEU A 23 4.20 6.42 12.65
CA LEU A 23 4.53 5.31 11.76
C LEU A 23 5.17 5.76 10.44
N THR A 24 4.93 7.01 10.02
CA THR A 24 5.53 7.61 8.82
C THR A 24 6.58 8.69 9.13
N ALA A 25 6.96 8.86 10.39
CA ALA A 25 7.96 9.86 10.78
C ALA A 25 9.31 9.70 10.03
N HIS A 26 9.71 8.45 9.74
CA HIS A 26 11.01 8.11 9.15
C HIS A 26 10.92 7.24 7.89
N ARG A 27 9.74 7.07 7.31
CA ARG A 27 9.50 6.23 6.13
C ARG A 27 8.18 6.60 5.46
N PRO A 28 8.05 6.42 4.13
CA PRO A 28 6.76 6.57 3.45
C PRO A 28 5.80 5.42 3.86
N VAL A 29 4.49 5.60 3.61
CA VAL A 29 3.46 4.57 3.83
C VAL A 29 3.86 3.24 3.17
N ALA A 30 4.33 3.28 1.93
CA ALA A 30 4.83 2.12 1.17
C ALA A 30 5.86 1.25 1.92
N ALA A 31 6.64 1.84 2.83
CA ALA A 31 7.70 1.16 3.56
C ALA A 31 7.30 0.66 4.95
N ILE A 32 6.03 0.85 5.37
CA ILE A 32 5.53 0.34 6.65
C ILE A 32 5.47 -1.20 6.60
N PRO A 33 5.92 -1.90 7.67
CA PRO A 33 5.77 -3.35 7.78
C PRO A 33 4.31 -3.79 7.79
N PHE A 34 3.97 -4.90 7.14
CA PHE A 34 2.62 -5.43 7.03
C PHE A 34 2.62 -6.96 7.10
N GLY A 35 1.61 -7.55 7.76
CA GLY A 35 1.38 -9.00 7.79
C GLY A 35 2.56 -9.82 8.35
N GLY A 36 3.28 -9.31 9.36
CA GLY A 36 4.38 -9.99 10.05
C GLY A 36 5.68 -10.08 9.25
N ARG A 37 5.64 -10.04 7.92
CA ARG A 37 6.80 -10.33 7.06
C ARG A 37 7.06 -9.30 5.98
N TYR A 38 6.02 -8.69 5.43
CA TYR A 38 6.03 -7.87 4.23
C TYR A 38 6.21 -6.37 4.56
N ARG A 39 6.27 -5.55 3.51
CA ARG A 39 5.96 -4.12 3.52
C ARG A 39 4.86 -3.84 2.52
N ILE A 40 4.17 -2.74 2.66
CA ILE A 40 3.04 -2.38 1.80
C ILE A 40 3.42 -2.39 0.32
N ILE A 41 4.59 -1.88 -0.04
CA ILE A 41 5.09 -1.84 -1.43
C ILE A 41 5.26 -3.24 -2.06
N ASP A 42 5.47 -4.28 -1.25
CA ASP A 42 5.71 -5.63 -1.75
C ASP A 42 4.53 -6.16 -2.58
N PHE A 43 3.32 -5.75 -2.23
CA PHE A 43 2.08 -6.15 -2.92
C PHE A 43 1.98 -5.53 -4.31
N VAL A 44 2.22 -4.23 -4.43
CA VAL A 44 2.19 -3.54 -5.73
C VAL A 44 3.27 -4.09 -6.65
N LEU A 45 4.51 -4.24 -6.17
CA LEU A 45 5.61 -4.81 -6.95
C LEU A 45 5.33 -6.27 -7.36
N SER A 46 4.70 -7.08 -6.48
CA SER A 46 4.34 -8.46 -6.80
C SER A 46 3.26 -8.53 -7.86
N ASN A 47 2.22 -7.69 -7.78
CA ASN A 47 1.17 -7.62 -8.79
C ASN A 47 1.74 -7.18 -10.16
N MET A 48 2.67 -6.22 -10.17
CA MET A 48 3.35 -5.77 -11.40
C MET A 48 4.24 -6.88 -11.97
N SER A 49 5.05 -7.54 -11.15
CA SER A 49 5.90 -8.66 -11.56
C SER A 49 5.08 -9.81 -12.15
N ALA A 50 3.98 -10.18 -11.49
CA ALA A 50 3.08 -11.24 -11.97
C ALA A 50 2.41 -10.91 -13.30
N ALA A 51 2.20 -9.64 -13.59
CA ALA A 51 1.69 -9.18 -14.89
C ALA A 51 2.77 -9.15 -16.00
N GLY A 52 4.02 -9.50 -15.67
CA GLY A 52 5.14 -9.48 -16.62
C GLY A 52 5.71 -8.08 -16.86
N ILE A 53 5.44 -7.14 -15.97
CA ILE A 53 6.06 -5.82 -16.01
C ILE A 53 7.53 -5.96 -15.62
N ASP A 54 8.43 -5.58 -16.51
CA ASP A 54 9.87 -5.64 -16.34
C ASP A 54 10.51 -4.28 -16.03
N THR A 55 9.76 -3.20 -16.23
CA THR A 55 10.21 -1.83 -16.01
C THR A 55 9.24 -1.11 -15.09
N VAL A 56 9.73 -0.64 -13.94
CA VAL A 56 8.92 0.06 -12.94
C VAL A 56 9.58 1.37 -12.56
N GLY A 57 8.84 2.48 -12.71
CA GLY A 57 9.21 3.80 -12.18
C GLY A 57 8.54 4.03 -10.82
N ILE A 58 9.30 4.47 -9.82
CA ILE A 58 8.78 4.81 -8.49
C ILE A 58 9.01 6.30 -8.24
N TYR A 59 7.93 7.07 -8.20
CA TYR A 59 7.96 8.50 -7.87
C TYR A 59 8.00 8.66 -6.35
N LEU A 60 9.17 9.07 -5.86
CA LEU A 60 9.46 9.18 -4.44
C LEU A 60 8.96 10.51 -3.86
N GLN A 61 8.70 10.47 -2.56
CA GLN A 61 8.63 11.63 -1.68
C GLN A 61 9.86 11.69 -0.78
N ASP A 62 9.79 12.52 0.25
CA ASP A 62 10.76 12.51 1.34
C ASP A 62 10.83 11.14 2.05
N LYS A 63 11.92 10.90 2.79
CA LYS A 63 12.12 9.69 3.64
C LYS A 63 12.26 8.37 2.87
N GLU A 64 12.72 8.43 1.62
CA GLU A 64 12.81 7.29 0.70
C GLU A 64 13.83 6.21 1.09
N ARG A 65 14.85 6.54 1.92
CA ARG A 65 15.96 5.64 2.25
C ARG A 65 15.50 4.26 2.72
N SER A 66 14.51 4.22 3.61
CA SER A 66 13.97 2.94 4.14
C SER A 66 13.33 2.08 3.06
N LEU A 67 12.71 2.70 2.05
CA LEU A 67 12.10 2.02 0.90
C LEU A 67 13.19 1.47 -0.03
N MET A 68 14.14 2.30 -0.43
CA MET A 68 15.25 1.90 -1.30
C MET A 68 16.09 0.79 -0.68
N ASP A 69 16.38 0.84 0.63
CA ASP A 69 17.06 -0.24 1.37
C ASP A 69 16.28 -1.56 1.36
N HIS A 70 14.96 -1.50 1.25
CA HIS A 70 14.11 -2.69 1.18
C HIS A 70 14.09 -3.28 -0.23
N ILE A 71 13.82 -2.46 -1.22
CA ILE A 71 13.65 -2.90 -2.61
C ILE A 71 15.00 -3.28 -3.23
N ARG A 72 16.04 -2.46 -3.04
CA ARG A 72 17.38 -2.62 -3.64
C ARG A 72 17.28 -2.70 -5.18
N SER A 73 17.83 -3.78 -5.76
CA SER A 73 17.78 -4.05 -7.21
C SER A 73 16.46 -4.59 -7.73
N GLY A 74 15.51 -4.92 -6.84
CA GLY A 74 14.25 -5.55 -7.24
C GLY A 74 14.31 -7.06 -7.44
N HIS A 75 15.42 -7.72 -7.05
CA HIS A 75 15.63 -9.17 -7.22
C HIS A 75 14.46 -10.06 -6.76
N PRO A 76 13.82 -9.83 -5.59
CA PRO A 76 12.68 -10.65 -5.16
C PRO A 76 11.49 -10.64 -6.14
N TRP A 77 11.36 -9.60 -6.95
CA TRP A 77 10.28 -9.40 -7.92
C TRP A 77 10.75 -9.66 -9.37
N ASP A 78 11.95 -10.24 -9.56
CA ASP A 78 12.53 -10.50 -10.89
C ASP A 78 12.66 -9.21 -11.74
N MET A 79 13.02 -8.11 -11.08
CA MET A 79 13.20 -6.78 -11.70
C MET A 79 14.66 -6.33 -11.75
N ASP A 80 15.62 -7.23 -11.52
CA ASP A 80 17.07 -6.97 -11.61
C ASP A 80 17.66 -7.46 -12.94
N ARG A 81 16.96 -7.20 -14.03
CA ARG A 81 17.30 -7.66 -15.38
C ARG A 81 18.25 -6.70 -16.10
N MET A 82 18.94 -7.18 -17.15
CA MET A 82 19.80 -6.35 -18.01
C MET A 82 19.01 -5.29 -18.79
N SER A 83 17.72 -5.52 -19.05
CA SER A 83 16.82 -4.59 -19.72
C SER A 83 15.59 -4.42 -18.83
N GLY A 84 15.24 -3.16 -18.55
CA GLY A 84 14.20 -2.83 -17.58
C GLY A 84 14.76 -2.59 -16.17
N GLY A 85 13.99 -2.93 -15.14
CA GLY A 85 14.36 -2.76 -13.74
C GLY A 85 13.57 -1.69 -13.01
N ILE A 86 14.00 -1.35 -11.80
CA ILE A 86 13.36 -0.35 -10.97
C ILE A 86 14.11 0.97 -11.06
N PHE A 87 13.37 2.02 -11.41
CA PHE A 87 13.87 3.40 -11.50
C PHE A 87 13.25 4.23 -10.38
N TYR A 88 14.08 4.98 -9.66
CA TYR A 88 13.64 5.86 -8.58
C TYR A 88 13.69 7.30 -9.03
N PHE A 89 12.60 8.02 -8.89
CA PHE A 89 12.46 9.42 -9.26
C PHE A 89 12.24 10.25 -8.01
N SER A 90 13.33 10.86 -7.52
CA SER A 90 13.26 11.77 -6.36
C SER A 90 12.66 13.11 -6.77
N PRO A 91 11.96 13.80 -5.85
CA PRO A 91 11.46 15.15 -6.10
C PRO A 91 12.61 16.07 -6.48
N TYR A 92 12.40 16.86 -7.52
CA TYR A 92 13.41 17.83 -7.97
C TYR A 92 13.36 19.06 -7.06
N SER A 93 14.41 19.32 -6.31
CA SER A 93 14.59 20.58 -5.61
C SER A 93 15.38 21.54 -6.54
N THR A 94 14.68 22.43 -7.23
CA THR A 94 15.32 23.56 -7.92
C THR A 94 15.52 24.69 -6.92
N PRO A 95 16.77 25.11 -6.64
CA PRO A 95 17.03 26.23 -5.71
C PRO A 95 16.44 27.58 -6.18
N ASP A 96 16.16 27.68 -7.46
CA ASP A 96 15.80 28.97 -8.12
C ASP A 96 14.31 29.19 -8.36
N LEU A 97 13.44 28.21 -8.10
CA LEU A 97 12.02 28.39 -8.20
C LEU A 97 11.43 28.61 -6.80
N ASN A 98 11.12 29.89 -6.48
CA ASN A 98 10.30 30.31 -5.33
C ASN A 98 8.85 29.79 -5.41
N PHE A 99 8.63 28.62 -6.00
CA PHE A 99 7.37 27.94 -6.05
C PHE A 99 7.40 26.75 -5.09
N ASP A 100 6.73 26.93 -3.97
CA ASP A 100 6.28 25.85 -3.05
C ASP A 100 5.25 24.94 -3.76
N LEU A 101 5.60 24.47 -4.98
CA LEU A 101 4.78 23.51 -5.74
C LEU A 101 4.96 22.12 -5.12
N LYS A 102 4.21 21.87 -4.06
CA LYS A 102 4.21 20.59 -3.30
C LYS A 102 3.56 19.42 -4.04
N GLY A 103 3.31 19.53 -5.33
CA GLY A 103 2.71 18.49 -6.16
C GLY A 103 3.73 17.53 -6.77
N ASP A 104 3.24 16.52 -7.48
CA ASP A 104 4.05 15.49 -8.13
C ASP A 104 4.17 15.64 -9.66
N ILE A 105 3.37 16.51 -10.27
CA ILE A 105 3.31 16.62 -11.73
C ILE A 105 4.66 17.00 -12.36
N LEU A 106 5.43 17.88 -11.71
CA LEU A 106 6.77 18.23 -12.16
C LEU A 106 7.76 17.06 -12.07
N ASN A 107 7.60 16.17 -11.08
CA ASN A 107 8.41 14.97 -10.98
C ASN A 107 8.11 14.03 -12.16
N TYR A 108 6.84 13.88 -12.55
CA TYR A 108 6.45 13.14 -13.76
C TYR A 108 7.04 13.78 -15.03
N TYR A 109 6.93 15.10 -15.18
CA TYR A 109 7.42 15.81 -16.35
C TYR A 109 8.94 15.71 -16.50
N ASN A 110 9.70 15.92 -15.42
CA ASN A 110 11.16 15.85 -15.42
C ASN A 110 11.69 14.44 -15.72
N ASN A 111 10.88 13.42 -15.51
CA ASN A 111 11.25 12.02 -15.74
C ASN A 111 10.39 11.38 -16.86
N ILE A 112 9.82 12.21 -17.74
CA ILE A 112 8.93 11.76 -18.82
C ILE A 112 9.61 10.79 -19.80
N ASP A 113 10.91 10.85 -19.88
CA ASP A 113 11.76 9.97 -20.71
C ASP A 113 11.55 8.48 -20.46
N ILE A 114 11.13 8.08 -19.25
CA ILE A 114 10.83 6.66 -18.96
C ILE A 114 9.71 6.14 -19.85
N LEU A 115 8.75 7.00 -20.21
CA LEU A 115 7.62 6.65 -21.07
C LEU A 115 8.12 6.25 -22.47
N ASP A 116 9.04 7.02 -23.02
CA ASP A 116 9.61 6.77 -24.36
C ASP A 116 10.61 5.60 -24.34
N LYS A 117 11.49 5.53 -23.32
CA LYS A 117 12.56 4.53 -23.20
C LYS A 117 12.06 3.13 -22.86
N SER A 118 10.87 3.00 -22.26
CA SER A 118 10.28 1.70 -21.89
C SER A 118 9.89 0.84 -23.08
N ASN A 119 9.64 1.45 -24.26
CA ASN A 119 9.06 0.79 -25.44
C ASN A 119 7.75 0.03 -25.14
N CYS A 120 6.99 0.50 -24.15
CA CYS A 120 5.70 -0.07 -23.77
C CYS A 120 4.56 0.67 -24.45
N GLU A 121 3.49 -0.07 -24.81
CA GLU A 121 2.27 0.53 -25.39
C GLU A 121 1.36 1.07 -24.28
N TYR A 122 1.33 0.38 -23.15
CA TYR A 122 0.44 0.69 -22.03
C TYR A 122 1.23 0.96 -20.75
N VAL A 123 0.60 1.66 -19.84
CA VAL A 123 1.11 1.95 -18.50
C VAL A 123 0.07 1.57 -17.45
N ALA A 124 0.52 0.93 -16.37
CA ALA A 124 -0.22 0.76 -15.13
C ALA A 124 0.33 1.75 -14.09
N LEU A 125 -0.44 2.77 -13.79
CA LEU A 125 -0.14 3.74 -12.73
C LEU A 125 -0.87 3.29 -11.46
N SER A 126 -0.17 3.18 -10.33
CA SER A 126 -0.71 2.74 -9.04
C SER A 126 -0.24 3.63 -7.91
N GLY A 127 -1.10 3.84 -6.93
CA GLY A 127 -0.70 4.27 -5.58
C GLY A 127 -0.04 3.12 -4.82
N SER A 128 0.38 3.38 -3.58
CA SER A 128 1.06 2.38 -2.75
C SER A 128 0.37 2.08 -1.41
N ASN A 129 -0.71 2.77 -1.07
CA ASN A 129 -1.39 2.64 0.22
C ASN A 129 -2.53 1.61 0.24
N MET A 130 -2.73 0.87 -0.85
CA MET A 130 -3.72 -0.21 -0.93
C MET A 130 -3.03 -1.56 -1.12
N VAL A 131 -3.27 -2.45 -0.18
CA VAL A 131 -2.73 -3.82 -0.17
C VAL A 131 -3.79 -4.76 -0.75
N MET A 132 -3.47 -5.41 -1.86
CA MET A 132 -4.35 -6.35 -2.56
C MET A 132 -3.54 -7.34 -3.41
N ASN A 133 -4.17 -8.44 -3.78
CA ASN A 133 -3.62 -9.41 -4.73
C ASN A 133 -4.45 -9.37 -6.01
N ILE A 134 -4.03 -8.54 -6.98
CA ILE A 134 -4.75 -8.31 -8.23
C ILE A 134 -3.95 -8.77 -9.45
N ASN A 135 -4.63 -9.38 -10.41
CA ASN A 135 -4.04 -9.74 -11.70
C ASN A 135 -4.14 -8.58 -12.69
N LEU A 136 -3.09 -7.75 -12.76
CA LEU A 136 -3.04 -6.60 -13.67
C LEU A 136 -3.07 -6.99 -15.15
N LYS A 137 -2.74 -8.26 -15.50
CA LYS A 137 -2.87 -8.75 -16.87
C LYS A 137 -4.32 -8.84 -17.29
N HIS A 138 -5.22 -9.33 -16.43
CA HIS A 138 -6.66 -9.36 -16.71
C HIS A 138 -7.24 -7.94 -16.79
N VAL A 139 -6.74 -7.00 -15.98
CA VAL A 139 -7.16 -5.59 -16.07
C VAL A 139 -6.76 -5.00 -17.42
N LEU A 140 -5.54 -5.28 -17.91
CA LEU A 140 -5.07 -4.84 -19.22
C LEU A 140 -5.90 -5.48 -20.36
N GLU A 141 -6.20 -6.77 -20.27
CA GLU A 141 -7.06 -7.47 -21.25
C GLU A 141 -8.44 -6.81 -21.33
N SER A 142 -9.07 -6.54 -20.18
CA SER A 142 -10.35 -5.82 -20.10
C SER A 142 -10.26 -4.40 -20.65
N HIS A 143 -9.16 -3.68 -20.38
CA HIS A 143 -8.93 -2.35 -20.95
C HIS A 143 -8.93 -2.37 -22.49
N ILE A 144 -8.21 -3.33 -23.07
CA ILE A 144 -8.12 -3.47 -24.53
C ILE A 144 -9.46 -3.85 -25.16
N GLU A 145 -10.19 -4.79 -24.53
CA GLU A 145 -11.51 -5.24 -25.01
C GLU A 145 -12.55 -4.13 -24.96
N SER A 146 -12.53 -3.33 -23.90
CA SER A 146 -13.47 -2.21 -23.73
C SER A 146 -13.21 -1.03 -24.66
N LYS A 147 -12.01 -0.96 -25.26
CA LYS A 147 -11.57 0.17 -26.08
C LYS A 147 -11.71 1.52 -25.36
N SER A 148 -11.56 1.51 -24.04
CA SER A 148 -11.55 2.71 -23.23
C SER A 148 -10.20 3.41 -23.34
N ASP A 149 -10.17 4.72 -23.11
CA ASP A 149 -8.92 5.49 -23.05
C ASP A 149 -8.20 5.24 -21.73
N VAL A 150 -8.96 5.12 -20.64
CA VAL A 150 -8.46 4.81 -19.30
C VAL A 150 -9.36 3.78 -18.63
N THR A 151 -8.75 2.77 -18.01
CA THR A 151 -9.45 1.85 -17.09
C THR A 151 -9.03 2.13 -15.67
N VAL A 152 -10.01 2.26 -14.76
CA VAL A 152 -9.79 2.49 -13.32
C VAL A 152 -10.29 1.30 -12.54
N VAL A 153 -9.43 0.72 -11.71
CA VAL A 153 -9.84 -0.36 -10.80
C VAL A 153 -10.63 0.22 -9.63
N PHE A 154 -11.75 -0.42 -9.30
CA PHE A 154 -12.60 -0.03 -8.17
C PHE A 154 -13.12 -1.24 -7.42
N LYS A 155 -13.57 -1.02 -6.19
CA LYS A 155 -14.31 -2.00 -5.40
C LYS A 155 -15.64 -1.41 -4.93
N ASN A 156 -16.70 -2.22 -5.02
CA ASN A 156 -17.97 -1.91 -4.39
C ASN A 156 -17.89 -2.17 -2.89
N TYR A 157 -18.41 -1.27 -2.09
CA TYR A 157 -18.51 -1.46 -0.64
C TYR A 157 -19.73 -0.71 -0.07
N ASP A 158 -20.11 -1.05 1.17
CA ASP A 158 -21.24 -0.41 1.85
C ASP A 158 -20.86 1.02 2.25
N SER A 159 -21.66 2.01 1.85
CA SER A 159 -21.42 3.43 2.13
C SER A 159 -21.43 3.76 3.63
N THR A 160 -21.97 2.90 4.48
CA THR A 160 -21.99 3.04 5.94
C THR A 160 -20.67 2.62 6.60
N ASP A 161 -19.82 1.90 5.90
CA ASP A 161 -18.52 1.50 6.41
C ASP A 161 -17.55 2.71 6.43
N HIS A 162 -17.02 3.00 7.59
CA HIS A 162 -16.07 4.08 7.82
C HIS A 162 -14.63 3.74 7.45
N TYR A 163 -14.36 2.51 7.06
CA TYR A 163 -13.02 2.07 6.70
C TYR A 163 -12.45 2.83 5.49
N TYR A 164 -13.31 3.19 4.53
CA TYR A 164 -12.93 3.94 3.32
C TYR A 164 -13.22 5.44 3.39
N ASP A 165 -13.32 6.01 4.59
CA ASP A 165 -13.50 7.45 4.72
C ASP A 165 -12.31 8.20 4.12
N ASN A 166 -12.62 9.28 3.38
CA ASN A 166 -11.68 10.07 2.57
C ASN A 166 -11.09 9.35 1.34
N ALA A 167 -11.51 8.12 1.02
CA ALA A 167 -11.15 7.49 -0.25
C ALA A 167 -11.87 8.17 -1.43
N TYR A 168 -11.27 8.11 -2.60
CA TYR A 168 -11.91 8.57 -3.83
C TYR A 168 -12.98 7.59 -4.29
N VAL A 169 -14.13 8.14 -4.72
CA VAL A 169 -15.28 7.37 -5.20
C VAL A 169 -15.55 7.70 -6.66
N LEU A 170 -16.07 6.71 -7.38
CA LEU A 170 -16.40 6.81 -8.79
C LEU A 170 -17.91 7.03 -8.98
N ASN A 171 -18.27 8.03 -9.76
CA ASN A 171 -19.62 8.20 -10.29
C ASN A 171 -19.68 7.55 -11.68
N THR A 172 -20.44 6.47 -11.81
CA THR A 172 -20.52 5.69 -13.04
C THR A 172 -21.97 5.56 -13.52
N ASP A 173 -22.12 5.34 -14.81
CA ASP A 173 -23.37 4.82 -15.36
C ASP A 173 -23.51 3.28 -15.19
N ASP A 174 -24.61 2.70 -15.70
CA ASP A 174 -24.89 1.26 -15.62
C ASP A 174 -23.91 0.41 -16.43
N GLN A 175 -23.19 1.01 -17.37
CA GLN A 175 -22.17 0.35 -18.18
C GLN A 175 -20.76 0.49 -17.57
N LEU A 176 -20.65 0.98 -16.34
CA LEU A 176 -19.39 1.28 -15.65
C LEU A 176 -18.52 2.34 -16.33
N ARG A 177 -19.11 3.21 -17.18
CA ARG A 177 -18.43 4.40 -17.66
C ARG A 177 -18.31 5.41 -16.52
N ILE A 178 -17.10 5.88 -16.27
CA ILE A 178 -16.84 6.83 -15.19
C ILE A 178 -17.07 8.24 -15.72
N ASN A 179 -17.98 8.97 -15.09
CA ASN A 179 -18.34 10.34 -15.45
C ASN A 179 -17.58 11.38 -14.61
N SER A 180 -17.25 11.04 -13.37
CA SER A 180 -16.49 11.91 -12.47
C SER A 180 -15.97 11.13 -11.25
N PHE A 181 -15.03 11.76 -10.57
CA PHE A 181 -14.53 11.32 -9.26
C PHE A 181 -15.08 12.25 -8.17
N GLY A 182 -15.26 11.68 -6.97
CA GLY A 182 -15.62 12.41 -5.77
C GLY A 182 -14.79 11.93 -4.58
N ILE A 183 -14.89 12.62 -3.46
CA ILE A 183 -14.33 12.16 -2.18
C ILE A 183 -15.50 11.75 -1.29
N LYS A 184 -15.41 10.58 -0.65
CA LYS A 184 -16.39 10.18 0.34
C LYS A 184 -16.28 11.08 1.57
N ILE A 185 -17.24 11.99 1.71
CA ILE A 185 -17.38 12.85 2.89
C ILE A 185 -18.45 12.24 3.79
N VAL A 186 -18.05 11.86 5.00
CA VAL A 186 -19.01 11.39 6.02
C VAL A 186 -19.88 12.55 6.49
N LYS A 187 -21.16 12.55 6.12
CA LYS A 187 -22.14 13.45 6.75
C LYS A 187 -22.52 12.85 8.11
N ARG A 188 -22.09 13.47 9.20
CA ARG A 188 -22.60 13.14 10.54
C ARG A 188 -24.12 13.30 10.53
N GLY A 189 -24.85 12.21 10.69
CA GLY A 189 -26.32 12.21 10.86
C GLY A 189 -27.17 11.76 9.67
N SER A 190 -26.60 11.31 8.53
CA SER A 190 -27.42 10.63 7.52
C SER A 190 -27.66 9.18 7.95
N GLN A 191 -28.78 8.98 8.65
CA GLN A 191 -29.36 7.63 8.77
C GLN A 191 -30.01 7.27 7.43
N ASN A 192 -29.73 6.04 6.97
CA ASN A 192 -30.48 5.27 5.97
C ASN A 192 -30.19 5.52 4.49
N ARG A 193 -29.27 4.71 3.99
CA ARG A 193 -29.44 3.69 2.93
C ARG A 193 -28.08 3.06 2.73
N SER A 194 -27.98 1.75 2.79
CA SER A 194 -26.81 1.01 2.34
C SER A 194 -26.76 1.09 0.80
N ASP A 195 -26.34 2.23 0.29
CA ASP A 195 -26.07 2.38 -1.13
C ASP A 195 -24.62 1.91 -1.38
N MET A 196 -24.46 0.93 -2.27
CA MET A 196 -23.15 0.49 -2.67
C MET A 196 -22.39 1.64 -3.32
N THR A 197 -21.21 1.92 -2.82
CA THR A 197 -20.33 2.98 -3.30
C THR A 197 -19.10 2.37 -3.97
N LYS A 198 -18.71 2.89 -5.12
CA LYS A 198 -17.53 2.44 -5.86
C LYS A 198 -16.30 3.22 -5.42
N VAL A 199 -15.42 2.57 -4.66
CA VAL A 199 -14.15 3.18 -4.23
C VAL A 199 -13.08 2.95 -5.26
N SER A 200 -12.39 4.01 -5.69
CA SER A 200 -11.22 3.91 -6.56
C SER A 200 -10.07 3.24 -5.83
N MET A 201 -9.46 2.26 -6.48
CA MET A 201 -8.24 1.60 -5.99
C MET A 201 -6.96 2.34 -6.42
N GLU A 202 -7.11 3.50 -7.01
CA GLU A 202 -6.00 4.32 -7.54
C GLU A 202 -5.06 3.53 -8.47
N ILE A 203 -5.61 2.54 -9.18
CA ILE A 203 -4.92 1.82 -10.26
C ILE A 203 -5.56 2.22 -11.57
N TYR A 204 -4.73 2.76 -12.46
CA TYR A 204 -5.13 3.25 -13.78
C TYR A 204 -4.34 2.52 -14.86
N ILE A 205 -5.03 2.04 -15.90
CA ILE A 205 -4.40 1.50 -17.11
C ILE A 205 -4.79 2.36 -18.30
N MET A 206 -3.80 2.81 -19.07
CA MET A 206 -3.98 3.64 -20.25
C MET A 206 -2.82 3.46 -21.23
N LYS A 207 -2.91 4.06 -22.41
CA LYS A 207 -1.77 4.14 -23.33
C LYS A 207 -0.71 5.09 -22.79
N VAL A 208 0.55 4.73 -23.01
CA VAL A 208 1.71 5.58 -22.68
C VAL A 208 1.61 6.96 -23.33
N SER A 209 1.15 7.01 -24.60
CA SER A 209 0.97 8.27 -25.33
C SER A 209 -0.04 9.22 -24.65
N LEU A 210 -1.14 8.66 -24.12
CA LEU A 210 -2.14 9.46 -23.40
C LEU A 210 -1.59 9.99 -22.09
N LEU A 211 -0.87 9.17 -21.31
CA LEU A 211 -0.24 9.65 -20.07
C LEU A 211 0.74 10.78 -20.34
N LYS A 212 1.54 10.66 -21.42
CA LYS A 212 2.49 11.70 -21.84
C LYS A 212 1.79 13.01 -22.16
N GLU A 213 0.73 12.96 -22.97
CA GLU A 213 -0.12 14.10 -23.31
C GLU A 213 -0.68 14.78 -22.04
N LEU A 214 -1.26 14.00 -21.12
CA LEU A 214 -1.82 14.52 -19.87
C LEU A 214 -0.76 15.21 -18.98
N ILE A 215 0.46 14.71 -18.92
CA ILE A 215 1.56 15.34 -18.18
C ILE A 215 1.97 16.66 -18.83
N GLU A 216 2.16 16.69 -20.14
CA GLU A 216 2.58 17.87 -20.91
C GLU A 216 1.51 18.98 -20.81
N ASP A 217 0.23 18.63 -20.94
CA ASP A 217 -0.91 19.57 -20.81
C ASP A 217 -1.02 20.12 -19.38
N ALA A 218 -0.83 19.29 -18.36
CA ALA A 218 -0.90 19.73 -16.97
C ALA A 218 0.20 20.75 -16.65
N VAL A 219 1.43 20.51 -17.12
CA VAL A 219 2.55 21.45 -16.93
C VAL A 219 2.33 22.73 -17.72
N SER A 220 1.87 22.64 -18.97
CA SER A 220 1.65 23.82 -19.81
C SER A 220 0.50 24.73 -19.32
N SER A 221 -0.55 24.13 -18.79
CA SER A 221 -1.70 24.85 -18.24
C SER A 221 -1.45 25.40 -16.83
N GLY A 222 -0.62 24.73 -16.02
CA GLY A 222 -0.35 25.08 -14.63
C GLY A 222 -1.57 24.99 -13.69
N VAL A 223 -2.66 24.33 -14.12
CA VAL A 223 -3.93 24.25 -13.36
C VAL A 223 -3.85 23.20 -12.25
N SER A 224 -3.30 22.02 -12.55
CA SER A 224 -3.19 20.92 -11.60
C SER A 224 -1.72 20.63 -11.27
N ILE A 225 -1.42 20.50 -9.99
CA ILE A 225 -0.07 20.19 -9.51
C ILE A 225 0.09 18.72 -9.11
N TYR A 226 -1.02 17.97 -8.98
CA TYR A 226 -1.03 16.56 -8.66
C TYR A 226 -1.52 15.71 -9.83
N MET A 227 -0.78 14.64 -10.16
CA MET A 227 -1.16 13.69 -11.22
C MET A 227 -2.56 13.10 -11.01
N ARG A 228 -2.96 12.89 -9.77
CA ARG A 228 -4.30 12.42 -9.42
C ARG A 228 -5.39 13.39 -9.89
N GLU A 229 -5.21 14.69 -9.70
CA GLU A 229 -6.16 15.72 -10.14
C GLU A 229 -6.27 15.73 -11.67
N VAL A 230 -5.13 15.65 -12.35
CA VAL A 230 -5.05 15.54 -13.81
C VAL A 230 -5.87 14.36 -14.31
N LEU A 231 -5.69 13.17 -13.71
CA LEU A 231 -6.44 11.97 -14.07
C LEU A 231 -7.94 12.11 -13.79
N HIS A 232 -8.32 12.75 -12.69
CA HIS A 232 -9.74 12.93 -12.35
C HIS A 232 -10.43 13.92 -13.29
N ASP A 233 -9.78 15.01 -13.65
CA ASP A 233 -10.33 16.00 -14.58
C ASP A 233 -10.40 15.47 -16.01
N ALA A 234 -9.44 14.67 -16.43
CA ALA A 234 -9.42 14.01 -17.74
C ALA A 234 -10.62 13.07 -17.97
N ALA A 235 -11.26 12.55 -16.93
CA ALA A 235 -12.45 11.70 -17.04
C ALA A 235 -13.67 12.42 -17.66
N ARG A 236 -13.63 13.73 -17.73
CA ARG A 236 -14.67 14.53 -18.40
C ARG A 236 -14.51 14.60 -19.92
N ILE A 237 -13.30 14.30 -20.41
CA ILE A 237 -12.90 14.44 -21.82
C ILE A 237 -12.73 13.07 -22.47
N TYR A 238 -12.04 12.15 -21.78
CA TYR A 238 -11.69 10.82 -22.28
C TYR A 238 -12.70 9.76 -21.82
N ASN A 239 -12.74 8.64 -22.53
CA ASN A 239 -13.60 7.51 -22.21
C ASN A 239 -13.00 6.65 -21.09
N TYR A 240 -13.44 6.88 -19.87
CA TYR A 240 -13.02 6.14 -18.67
C TYR A 240 -13.97 4.98 -18.38
N LYS A 241 -13.43 3.80 -18.07
CA LYS A 241 -14.19 2.61 -17.69
C LYS A 241 -13.73 2.02 -16.37
N GLY A 242 -14.69 1.62 -15.54
CA GLY A 242 -14.42 0.93 -14.28
C GLY A 242 -14.14 -0.57 -14.52
N TYR A 243 -13.15 -1.10 -13.78
CA TYR A 243 -12.89 -2.53 -13.62
C TYR A 243 -13.13 -2.91 -12.17
N GLU A 244 -14.12 -3.78 -11.91
CA GLU A 244 -14.47 -4.19 -10.56
C GLU A 244 -13.48 -5.23 -10.02
N PHE A 245 -12.91 -4.96 -8.85
CA PHE A 245 -12.11 -5.91 -8.09
C PHE A 245 -12.94 -6.41 -6.91
N THR A 246 -13.07 -7.73 -6.77
CA THR A 246 -13.92 -8.37 -5.75
C THR A 246 -13.14 -8.94 -4.57
N GLY A 247 -11.79 -9.05 -4.67
CA GLY A 247 -10.93 -9.62 -3.65
C GLY A 247 -10.77 -8.73 -2.40
N TYR A 248 -10.01 -9.23 -1.42
CA TYR A 248 -9.68 -8.49 -0.21
C TYR A 248 -8.81 -7.26 -0.50
N ILE A 249 -9.09 -6.15 0.14
CA ILE A 249 -8.31 -4.91 0.09
C ILE A 249 -8.07 -4.39 1.49
N ALA A 250 -6.80 -4.05 1.78
CA ALA A 250 -6.45 -3.24 2.93
C ALA A 250 -6.12 -1.81 2.47
N TYR A 251 -6.91 -0.83 2.92
CA TYR A 251 -6.69 0.60 2.64
C TYR A 251 -5.97 1.25 3.80
N ILE A 252 -4.69 1.58 3.60
CA ILE A 252 -3.79 2.09 4.65
C ILE A 252 -3.74 3.62 4.59
N SER A 253 -4.72 4.27 5.21
CA SER A 253 -4.84 5.74 5.24
C SER A 253 -4.69 6.34 6.64
N SER A 254 -4.80 5.51 7.70
CA SER A 254 -4.72 5.93 9.10
C SER A 254 -4.13 4.82 9.99
N ILE A 255 -3.75 5.18 11.22
CA ILE A 255 -3.32 4.20 12.23
C ILE A 255 -4.40 3.15 12.47
N TYR A 256 -5.68 3.56 12.52
CA TYR A 256 -6.79 2.64 12.69
C TYR A 256 -6.88 1.67 11.51
N ASN A 257 -6.86 2.16 10.28
CA ASN A 257 -6.92 1.30 9.08
C ASN A 257 -5.72 0.35 9.01
N TYR A 258 -4.52 0.83 9.33
CA TYR A 258 -3.34 -0.02 9.40
C TYR A 258 -3.48 -1.14 10.44
N TYR A 259 -4.00 -0.81 11.63
CA TYR A 259 -4.24 -1.77 12.69
C TYR A 259 -5.28 -2.82 12.26
N GLN A 260 -6.46 -2.38 11.83
CA GLN A 260 -7.53 -3.27 11.36
C GLN A 260 -7.07 -4.17 10.21
N SER A 261 -6.42 -3.61 9.20
CA SER A 261 -5.91 -4.38 8.05
C SER A 261 -4.92 -5.48 8.43
N ASN A 262 -4.11 -5.26 9.47
CA ASN A 262 -3.26 -6.33 9.98
C ASN A 262 -4.08 -7.37 10.75
N MET A 263 -5.02 -6.94 11.62
CA MET A 263 -5.88 -7.86 12.36
C MET A 263 -6.78 -8.70 11.44
N ASP A 264 -7.23 -8.15 10.33
CA ASP A 264 -8.01 -8.88 9.30
C ASP A 264 -7.27 -10.12 8.78
N LEU A 265 -5.93 -10.11 8.79
CA LEU A 265 -5.13 -11.28 8.38
C LEU A 265 -5.20 -12.46 9.36
N LEU A 266 -5.79 -12.28 10.54
CA LEU A 266 -6.10 -13.37 11.47
C LEU A 266 -7.39 -14.11 11.07
N ASN A 267 -8.17 -13.55 10.13
CA ASN A 267 -9.25 -14.23 9.45
C ASN A 267 -8.69 -15.04 8.28
N GLU A 268 -9.00 -16.33 8.24
CA GLU A 268 -8.50 -17.27 7.21
C GLU A 268 -8.92 -16.85 5.79
N GLU A 269 -10.14 -16.37 5.58
CA GLU A 269 -10.65 -15.95 4.28
C GLU A 269 -9.81 -14.80 3.70
N HIS A 270 -9.58 -13.75 4.49
CA HIS A 270 -8.77 -12.60 4.08
C HIS A 270 -7.30 -12.99 3.83
N LEU A 271 -6.75 -13.85 4.70
CA LEU A 271 -5.39 -14.34 4.55
C LEU A 271 -5.23 -15.15 3.25
N MET A 272 -6.18 -16.05 2.98
CA MET A 272 -6.16 -16.90 1.78
C MET A 272 -6.30 -16.06 0.51
N ASP A 273 -7.23 -15.10 0.49
CA ASP A 273 -7.43 -14.24 -0.68
C ASP A 273 -6.18 -13.38 -0.97
N LEU A 274 -5.55 -12.83 0.07
CA LEU A 274 -4.39 -11.96 -0.11
C LEU A 274 -3.12 -12.72 -0.51
N PHE A 275 -2.83 -13.87 0.13
CA PHE A 275 -1.54 -14.56 -0.04
C PHE A 275 -1.59 -15.79 -0.93
N TYR A 276 -2.75 -16.40 -1.11
CA TYR A 276 -2.96 -17.62 -1.90
C TYR A 276 -3.89 -17.36 -3.10
N GLY A 277 -4.18 -16.09 -3.40
CA GLY A 277 -4.99 -15.66 -4.54
C GLY A 277 -4.28 -15.84 -5.88
N SER A 278 -4.54 -14.93 -6.83
CA SER A 278 -4.10 -15.07 -8.23
C SER A 278 -2.60 -14.94 -8.44
N THR A 279 -1.89 -14.24 -7.54
CA THR A 279 -0.44 -13.99 -7.68
C THR A 279 0.30 -14.30 -6.39
N LYS A 280 1.56 -14.72 -6.54
CA LYS A 280 2.45 -14.92 -5.39
C LYS A 280 2.97 -13.57 -4.91
N ILE A 281 2.77 -13.26 -3.64
CA ILE A 281 3.34 -12.05 -3.03
C ILE A 281 4.78 -12.32 -2.63
N ASN A 282 5.71 -11.61 -3.25
CA ASN A 282 7.14 -11.67 -2.97
C ASN A 282 7.54 -10.58 -1.98
N THR A 283 8.66 -10.78 -1.28
CA THR A 283 9.26 -9.80 -0.38
C THR A 283 10.76 -10.02 -0.29
N LYS A 284 11.47 -9.06 0.26
CA LYS A 284 12.91 -9.18 0.51
C LYS A 284 13.23 -10.43 1.33
N ILE A 285 14.08 -11.30 0.79
CA ILE A 285 14.52 -12.52 1.45
C ILE A 285 15.30 -12.18 2.73
N ARG A 286 14.98 -12.86 3.82
CA ARG A 286 15.65 -12.79 5.11
C ARG A 286 15.90 -14.20 5.62
N ASN A 287 17.12 -14.47 6.04
CA ASN A 287 17.54 -15.77 6.59
C ASN A 287 17.46 -15.71 8.11
N GLU A 288 16.23 -15.75 8.64
CA GLU A 288 15.98 -15.82 10.07
C GLU A 288 15.80 -17.29 10.48
N HIS A 289 16.16 -17.62 11.71
CA HIS A 289 15.87 -18.93 12.29
C HIS A 289 14.37 -19.16 12.44
N PRO A 290 13.90 -20.42 12.55
CA PRO A 290 12.51 -20.69 12.96
C PRO A 290 12.17 -19.99 14.28
N CYS A 291 10.88 -19.79 14.52
CA CYS A 291 10.41 -19.29 15.80
C CYS A 291 10.63 -20.36 16.88
N TYR A 292 11.14 -19.93 18.06
CA TYR A 292 11.26 -20.76 19.25
C TYR A 292 10.07 -20.51 20.18
N TYR A 293 9.45 -21.58 20.63
CA TYR A 293 8.38 -21.56 21.62
C TYR A 293 8.86 -22.24 22.88
N GLY A 294 8.89 -21.47 23.98
CA GLY A 294 9.25 -21.99 25.31
C GLY A 294 8.21 -22.98 25.84
N PRO A 295 8.57 -23.82 26.83
CA PRO A 295 7.69 -24.90 27.31
C PRO A 295 6.37 -24.37 27.94
N ASP A 296 6.38 -23.17 28.49
CA ASP A 296 5.20 -22.54 29.14
C ASP A 296 4.51 -21.53 28.21
N SER A 297 4.97 -21.36 26.95
CA SER A 297 4.40 -20.37 26.02
C SER A 297 3.00 -20.75 25.59
N LYS A 298 2.15 -19.72 25.40
CA LYS A 298 0.79 -19.90 24.89
C LYS A 298 0.58 -18.98 23.70
N VAL A 299 0.31 -19.54 22.54
CA VAL A 299 0.06 -18.77 21.32
C VAL A 299 -1.29 -19.20 20.73
N THR A 300 -2.19 -18.23 20.57
CA THR A 300 -3.54 -18.48 20.05
C THR A 300 -3.87 -17.44 18.99
N ASN A 301 -4.41 -17.87 17.84
CA ASN A 301 -4.88 -17.04 16.73
C ASN A 301 -3.92 -15.89 16.39
N SER A 302 -2.66 -16.20 16.10
CA SER A 302 -1.60 -15.20 15.92
C SER A 302 -0.68 -15.51 14.75
N LEU A 303 -0.21 -14.48 14.03
CA LEU A 303 0.80 -14.62 13.00
C LEU A 303 2.18 -14.31 13.59
N ILE A 304 3.04 -15.33 13.63
CA ILE A 304 4.39 -15.22 14.21
C ILE A 304 5.42 -15.38 13.10
N ALA A 305 6.24 -14.35 12.90
CA ALA A 305 7.32 -14.40 11.91
C ALA A 305 8.56 -15.17 12.42
N ASN A 306 9.45 -15.51 11.51
CA ASN A 306 10.69 -16.22 11.82
C ASN A 306 11.61 -15.40 12.76
N GLY A 307 12.42 -16.12 13.54
CA GLY A 307 13.39 -15.53 14.45
C GLY A 307 12.81 -15.05 15.78
N CYS A 308 11.52 -15.26 16.03
CA CYS A 308 10.90 -14.89 17.29
C CYS A 308 11.26 -15.90 18.42
N VAL A 309 11.31 -15.41 19.65
CA VAL A 309 11.45 -16.20 20.88
C VAL A 309 10.25 -15.91 21.76
N ILE A 310 9.39 -16.91 21.98
CA ILE A 310 8.13 -16.75 22.69
C ILE A 310 8.17 -17.62 23.95
N GLU A 311 8.25 -17.00 25.13
CA GLU A 311 8.18 -17.65 26.43
C GLU A 311 6.93 -17.22 27.24
N GLY A 312 6.21 -16.20 26.74
CA GLY A 312 4.99 -15.66 27.33
C GLY A 312 3.72 -16.08 26.58
N GLU A 313 2.69 -15.26 26.73
CA GLU A 313 1.36 -15.47 26.13
C GLU A 313 1.10 -14.47 24.99
N VAL A 314 0.66 -14.96 23.83
CA VAL A 314 0.36 -14.17 22.63
C VAL A 314 -1.00 -14.57 22.09
N VAL A 315 -1.94 -13.64 22.05
CA VAL A 315 -3.33 -13.87 21.63
C VAL A 315 -3.75 -12.84 20.60
N ASN A 316 -4.38 -13.27 19.50
CA ASN A 316 -4.91 -12.41 18.45
C ASN A 316 -3.90 -11.33 18.01
N SER A 317 -2.66 -11.69 17.75
CA SER A 317 -1.59 -10.70 17.56
C SER A 317 -0.69 -11.04 16.38
N ILE A 318 0.02 -10.02 15.87
CA ILE A 318 0.96 -10.18 14.77
C ILE A 318 2.35 -9.77 15.23
N LEU A 319 3.26 -10.74 15.26
CA LEU A 319 4.65 -10.55 15.64
C LEU A 319 5.55 -10.64 14.41
N PHE A 320 6.26 -9.56 14.15
CA PHE A 320 7.26 -9.50 13.10
C PHE A 320 8.56 -10.20 13.53
N ARG A 321 9.54 -10.24 12.65
CA ARG A 321 10.79 -10.99 12.84
C ARG A 321 11.55 -10.55 14.09
N ARG A 322 12.15 -11.52 14.77
CA ARG A 322 13.05 -11.33 15.93
C ARG A 322 12.36 -10.62 17.10
N VAL A 323 11.07 -10.83 17.27
CA VAL A 323 10.39 -10.37 18.49
C VAL A 323 10.68 -11.33 19.60
N VAL A 324 10.98 -10.78 20.78
CA VAL A 324 11.20 -11.54 22.01
C VAL A 324 10.07 -11.25 22.99
N VAL A 325 9.41 -12.31 23.45
CA VAL A 325 8.35 -12.24 24.47
C VAL A 325 8.82 -13.06 25.65
N GLU A 326 9.24 -12.39 26.72
CA GLU A 326 9.81 -13.03 27.90
C GLU A 326 8.74 -13.69 28.78
N LYS A 327 9.17 -14.51 29.73
CA LYS A 327 8.31 -15.30 30.62
C LYS A 327 7.31 -14.41 31.38
N GLY A 328 6.04 -14.80 31.36
CA GLY A 328 4.97 -14.05 32.03
C GLY A 328 4.48 -12.80 31.31
N ALA A 329 5.15 -12.39 30.22
CA ALA A 329 4.65 -11.31 29.38
C ALA A 329 3.38 -11.73 28.63
N LYS A 330 2.46 -10.79 28.40
CA LYS A 330 1.18 -11.00 27.71
C LYS A 330 0.99 -10.01 26.59
N ILE A 331 0.66 -10.49 25.40
CA ILE A 331 0.35 -9.67 24.22
C ILE A 331 -1.02 -10.08 23.72
N GLU A 332 -1.95 -9.12 23.66
CA GLU A 332 -3.31 -9.32 23.21
C GLU A 332 -3.70 -8.27 22.18
N ASN A 333 -4.31 -8.68 21.05
CA ASN A 333 -4.80 -7.80 19.99
C ASN A 333 -3.73 -6.75 19.60
N SER A 334 -2.50 -7.15 19.37
CA SER A 334 -1.39 -6.19 19.19
C SER A 334 -0.49 -6.54 18.01
N ILE A 335 0.17 -5.53 17.48
CA ILE A 335 1.14 -5.65 16.39
C ILE A 335 2.51 -5.27 16.93
N ILE A 336 3.45 -6.22 16.96
CA ILE A 336 4.82 -5.98 17.41
C ILE A 336 5.76 -6.08 16.21
N MET A 337 6.35 -4.94 15.82
CA MET A 337 7.27 -4.90 14.69
C MET A 337 8.65 -5.46 15.05
N GLN A 338 9.52 -5.57 14.04
CA GLN A 338 10.82 -6.23 14.10
C GLN A 338 11.68 -5.79 15.29
N ASN A 339 12.34 -6.76 15.91
CA ASN A 339 13.23 -6.59 17.05
C ASN A 339 12.54 -6.01 18.30
N GLY A 340 11.22 -6.12 18.40
CA GLY A 340 10.49 -5.76 19.62
C GLY A 340 10.86 -6.70 20.76
N CYS A 341 11.07 -6.17 21.96
CA CYS A 341 11.40 -6.92 23.16
C CYS A 341 10.39 -6.61 24.27
N ILE A 342 9.58 -7.60 24.62
CA ILE A 342 8.56 -7.49 25.67
C ILE A 342 9.07 -8.25 26.87
N LYS A 343 9.49 -7.50 27.90
CA LYS A 343 10.14 -8.02 29.10
C LYS A 343 9.17 -8.78 30.00
N ALA A 344 9.74 -9.50 30.96
CA ALA A 344 9.01 -10.36 31.86
C ALA A 344 7.84 -9.64 32.55
N GLY A 345 6.67 -10.27 32.56
CA GLY A 345 5.46 -9.72 33.20
C GLY A 345 4.81 -8.52 32.53
N ALA A 346 5.41 -7.95 31.49
CA ALA A 346 4.81 -6.83 30.76
C ALA A 346 3.52 -7.23 30.03
N GLN A 347 2.56 -6.33 29.90
CA GLN A 347 1.25 -6.57 29.29
C GLN A 347 0.95 -5.53 28.22
N LEU A 348 0.67 -5.97 27.01
CA LEU A 348 0.29 -5.13 25.89
C LEU A 348 -1.11 -5.53 25.38
N LYS A 349 -1.99 -4.54 25.25
CA LYS A 349 -3.34 -4.74 24.68
C LYS A 349 -3.70 -3.65 23.70
N ASN A 350 -4.17 -4.03 22.50
CA ASN A 350 -4.50 -3.09 21.41
C ASN A 350 -3.36 -2.07 21.15
N CYS A 351 -2.14 -2.58 20.98
CA CYS A 351 -0.93 -1.77 20.80
C CYS A 351 -0.32 -2.02 19.41
N ILE A 352 0.36 -1.00 18.89
CA ILE A 352 1.27 -1.11 17.75
C ILE A 352 2.66 -0.71 18.26
N ALA A 353 3.53 -1.67 18.50
CA ALA A 353 4.94 -1.39 18.83
C ALA A 353 5.75 -1.33 17.54
N ASP A 354 6.31 -0.16 17.21
CA ASP A 354 7.16 0.00 16.04
C ASP A 354 8.51 -0.72 16.26
N LYS A 355 9.41 -0.65 15.29
CA LYS A 355 10.69 -1.39 15.29
C LYS A 355 11.55 -1.02 16.49
N ASN A 356 12.24 -2.04 17.04
CA ASN A 356 13.20 -1.92 18.12
C ASN A 356 12.61 -1.35 19.43
N VAL A 357 11.31 -1.49 19.65
CA VAL A 357 10.67 -1.08 20.91
C VAL A 357 11.01 -2.10 21.99
N THR A 358 11.39 -1.62 23.16
CA THR A 358 11.54 -2.44 24.38
C THR A 358 10.50 -1.99 25.40
N VAL A 359 9.66 -2.91 25.84
CA VAL A 359 8.73 -2.70 26.96
C VAL A 359 9.34 -3.32 28.20
N SER A 360 9.55 -2.50 29.25
CA SER A 360 10.23 -2.91 30.47
C SER A 360 9.42 -3.91 31.30
N GLU A 361 10.06 -4.53 32.27
CA GLU A 361 9.47 -5.55 33.13
C GLU A 361 8.25 -5.01 33.90
N GLY A 362 7.15 -5.74 33.83
CA GLY A 362 5.91 -5.44 34.55
C GLY A 362 5.10 -4.26 33.98
N GLU A 363 5.55 -3.56 32.95
CA GLU A 363 4.84 -2.44 32.34
C GLU A 363 3.51 -2.87 31.70
N ILE A 364 2.49 -2.02 31.82
CA ILE A 364 1.15 -2.28 31.26
C ILE A 364 0.80 -1.19 30.27
N MET A 365 0.66 -1.58 29.00
CA MET A 365 0.32 -0.71 27.88
C MET A 365 -1.01 -1.13 27.26
N SER A 366 -1.96 -0.18 27.17
CA SER A 366 -3.27 -0.49 26.61
C SER A 366 -3.82 0.65 25.77
N GLY A 367 -4.21 0.31 24.55
CA GLY A 367 -5.05 1.14 23.67
C GLY A 367 -6.48 0.63 23.61
N THR A 368 -7.21 1.09 22.61
CA THR A 368 -8.52 0.55 22.26
C THR A 368 -8.49 0.08 20.79
N GLU A 369 -9.41 -0.77 20.41
CA GLU A 369 -9.52 -1.24 19.02
C GLU A 369 -9.65 -0.09 18.01
N LYS A 370 -10.45 0.93 18.34
CA LYS A 370 -10.64 2.12 17.48
C LYS A 370 -9.50 3.14 17.56
N ASN A 371 -8.70 3.09 18.62
CA ASN A 371 -7.55 3.98 18.81
C ASN A 371 -6.41 3.19 19.46
N PRO A 372 -5.70 2.36 18.69
CA PRO A 372 -4.59 1.56 19.19
C PRO A 372 -3.45 2.47 19.68
N LEU A 373 -2.81 2.06 20.78
CA LEU A 373 -1.66 2.78 21.31
C LEU A 373 -0.42 2.51 20.46
N VAL A 374 0.20 3.56 19.93
CA VAL A 374 1.43 3.43 19.14
C VAL A 374 2.65 3.69 20.01
N LEU A 375 3.51 2.69 20.16
CA LEU A 375 4.82 2.80 20.80
C LEU A 375 5.84 3.14 19.70
N VAL A 376 6.55 4.26 19.90
CA VAL A 376 7.39 4.86 18.86
C VAL A 376 8.66 4.04 18.64
N LYS A 377 9.13 3.99 17.41
CA LYS A 377 10.36 3.31 17.00
C LYS A 377 11.55 3.67 17.90
N ASP A 378 12.39 2.67 18.23
CA ASP A 378 13.61 2.79 19.05
C ASP A 378 13.37 3.24 20.50
N SER A 379 12.13 3.20 21.02
CA SER A 379 11.81 3.57 22.41
C SER A 379 12.03 2.43 23.40
N VAL A 380 12.35 2.82 24.62
CA VAL A 380 12.34 1.97 25.81
C VAL A 380 11.31 2.57 26.77
N ILE A 381 10.36 1.78 27.20
CA ILE A 381 9.19 2.21 27.99
C ILE A 381 9.14 1.37 29.25
#